data_f03841640ec7dba950b0770dbd9f857c
#
_entry.id   f03841640ec7dba950b0770dbd9f857c
#
_cell.length_a   1.000
_cell.length_b   1.000
_cell.length_c   1.000
_cell.angle_alpha   90.00
_cell.angle_beta   90.00
_cell.angle_gamma   90.00
#
_symmetry.space_group_name_H-M   'P 1'
#
loop_
_entity.id
_entity.type
_entity.pdbx_description
1 polymer ?
#
loop_
_entity_poly.entity_id
_entity_poly.type
_entity_poly.pdbx_seq_one_letter_code
_entity_poly.pdbx_strand_id
1 'polypeptide(L)'
;MRINESTLVAAPPETIWYYLADPENYLRFMSGITHWEVVGEKPSGLGARYRILVRVGAAEVGGLIEMVEWNQPFDMAWHSVTGVDHRGRWRIRQHGSGRCKIEFRFAYGVVGGGIAGLVTQFAAAPAMRRQMRRTLGQLKRQVEYEQRRLEAERRRAVRQPAQA
;
A
#
# COMPACT_ATOMS: atom_id res chain seq x y z
N MET A 1 -17.75 5.07 -2.37
CA MET A 1 -17.36 5.51 -1.02
C MET A 1 -15.87 5.86 -1.02
N ARG A 2 -15.43 6.81 -0.18
CA ARG A 2 -14.02 7.21 -0.07
C ARG A 2 -13.56 7.11 1.39
N ILE A 3 -12.43 6.46 1.61
CA ILE A 3 -11.79 6.29 2.92
C ILE A 3 -10.37 6.83 2.83
N ASN A 4 -9.93 7.53 3.87
CA ASN A 4 -8.56 8.01 4.00
C ASN A 4 -8.07 7.74 5.42
N GLU A 5 -6.96 7.03 5.54
CA GLU A 5 -6.29 6.75 6.81
C GLU A 5 -4.82 7.11 6.69
N SER A 6 -4.18 7.44 7.80
CA SER A 6 -2.76 7.82 7.79
C SER A 6 -2.02 7.37 9.05
N THR A 7 -0.70 7.27 8.93
CA THR A 7 0.19 6.97 10.06
C THR A 7 1.53 7.70 9.91
N LEU A 8 2.22 7.90 11.02
CA LEU A 8 3.59 8.40 11.04
C LEU A 8 4.57 7.22 11.11
N VAL A 9 5.61 7.28 10.28
CA VAL A 9 6.64 6.25 10.15
C VAL A 9 8.01 6.89 10.34
N ALA A 10 8.86 6.28 11.16
CA ALA A 10 10.24 6.72 11.42
C ALA A 10 11.17 6.16 10.34
N ALA A 11 11.05 6.69 9.12
CA ALA A 11 11.89 6.37 7.98
C ALA A 11 11.85 7.52 6.96
N PRO A 12 12.91 7.69 6.13
CA PRO A 12 12.90 8.63 5.02
C PRO A 12 11.96 8.17 3.89
N PRO A 13 11.55 9.09 3.00
CA PRO A 13 10.62 8.78 1.90
C PRO A 13 11.10 7.63 1.01
N GLU A 14 12.40 7.57 0.75
CA GLU A 14 13.03 6.58 -0.12
C GLU A 14 12.86 5.16 0.43
N THR A 15 13.10 4.94 1.72
CA THR A 15 12.92 3.63 2.36
C THR A 15 11.47 3.19 2.29
N ILE A 16 10.52 4.10 2.53
CA ILE A 16 9.09 3.83 2.44
C ILE A 16 8.71 3.49 1.00
N TRP A 17 9.22 4.28 0.05
CA TRP A 17 8.95 4.10 -1.37
C TRP A 17 9.42 2.74 -1.88
N TYR A 18 10.69 2.38 -1.64
CA TYR A 18 11.23 1.09 -2.06
C TYR A 18 10.41 -0.07 -1.52
N TYR A 19 9.94 0.03 -0.29
CA TYR A 19 9.10 -0.99 0.30
C TYR A 19 7.72 -1.09 -0.37
N LEU A 20 7.08 0.05 -0.67
CA LEU A 20 5.78 0.10 -1.36
C LEU A 20 5.87 -0.21 -2.86
N ALA A 21 7.01 0.08 -3.49
CA ALA A 21 7.21 -0.14 -4.93
C ALA A 21 7.46 -1.62 -5.29
N ASP A 22 7.84 -2.42 -4.29
CA ASP A 22 8.07 -3.85 -4.48
C ASP A 22 6.76 -4.64 -4.33
N PRO A 23 6.26 -5.27 -5.42
CA PRO A 23 5.01 -6.03 -5.39
C PRO A 23 5.04 -7.23 -4.43
N GLU A 24 6.21 -7.80 -4.13
CA GLU A 24 6.33 -8.95 -3.22
C GLU A 24 6.01 -8.59 -1.77
N ASN A 25 6.11 -7.32 -1.40
CA ASN A 25 5.82 -6.87 -0.04
C ASN A 25 4.33 -6.77 0.27
N TYR A 26 3.45 -6.66 -0.74
CA TYR A 26 2.02 -6.40 -0.51
C TYR A 26 1.33 -7.50 0.29
N LEU A 27 1.70 -8.76 0.09
CA LEU A 27 1.18 -9.88 0.87
C LEU A 27 1.60 -9.84 2.35
N ARG A 28 2.67 -9.11 2.68
CA ARG A 28 3.21 -9.01 4.04
C ARG A 28 2.56 -7.92 4.87
N PHE A 29 2.12 -6.82 4.22
CA PHE A 29 1.59 -5.68 4.99
C PHE A 29 0.14 -5.33 4.66
N MET A 30 -0.37 -5.68 3.50
CA MET A 30 -1.74 -5.34 3.13
C MET A 30 -2.74 -6.32 3.74
N SER A 31 -3.42 -5.88 4.79
CA SER A 31 -4.38 -6.71 5.52
C SER A 31 -5.54 -7.14 4.63
N GLY A 32 -5.82 -8.45 4.62
CA GLY A 32 -6.91 -9.05 3.85
C GLY A 32 -6.56 -9.39 2.41
N ILE A 33 -5.41 -9.00 1.89
CA ILE A 33 -4.94 -9.50 0.59
C ILE A 33 -4.60 -10.97 0.72
N THR A 34 -5.14 -11.77 -0.19
CA THR A 34 -4.91 -13.23 -0.28
C THR A 34 -4.11 -13.60 -1.53
N HIS A 35 -4.14 -12.71 -2.54
CA HIS A 35 -3.40 -12.91 -3.77
C HIS A 35 -2.90 -11.58 -4.32
N TRP A 36 -1.64 -11.56 -4.77
CA TRP A 36 -1.01 -10.43 -5.47
C TRP A 36 -0.03 -10.98 -6.49
N GLU A 37 -0.30 -10.79 -7.76
CA GLU A 37 0.48 -11.33 -8.87
C GLU A 37 0.76 -10.25 -9.90
N VAL A 38 2.00 -10.17 -10.37
CA VAL A 38 2.39 -9.32 -11.50
C VAL A 38 1.81 -9.90 -12.79
N VAL A 39 1.13 -9.07 -13.59
CA VAL A 39 0.56 -9.45 -14.88
C VAL A 39 1.27 -8.70 -15.99
N GLY A 40 1.92 -9.46 -16.90
CA GLY A 40 2.71 -8.90 -17.99
C GLY A 40 4.20 -8.74 -17.63
N GLU A 41 4.92 -8.02 -18.49
CA GLU A 41 6.39 -7.92 -18.39
C GLU A 41 6.89 -6.85 -17.42
N LYS A 42 6.01 -5.94 -16.98
CA LYS A 42 6.38 -4.79 -16.15
C LYS A 42 6.13 -5.09 -14.68
N PRO A 43 7.16 -5.32 -13.86
CA PRO A 43 6.98 -5.70 -12.46
C PRO A 43 6.52 -4.53 -11.57
N SER A 44 6.89 -3.28 -11.91
CA SER A 44 6.52 -2.09 -11.15
C SER A 44 6.56 -0.82 -12.00
N GLY A 45 6.06 0.29 -11.47
CA GLY A 45 6.07 1.57 -12.16
C GLY A 45 4.75 1.89 -12.87
N LEU A 46 4.71 3.02 -13.55
CA LEU A 46 3.54 3.47 -14.31
C LEU A 46 3.15 2.44 -15.36
N GLY A 47 1.86 2.04 -15.41
CA GLY A 47 1.34 1.02 -16.32
C GLY A 47 1.58 -0.42 -15.88
N ALA A 48 2.25 -0.67 -14.76
CA ALA A 48 2.36 -2.02 -14.20
C ALA A 48 0.97 -2.52 -13.78
N ARG A 49 0.71 -3.80 -14.02
CA ARG A 49 -0.58 -4.46 -13.76
C ARG A 49 -0.43 -5.58 -12.75
N TYR A 50 -1.41 -5.68 -11.85
CA TYR A 50 -1.43 -6.71 -10.83
C TYR A 50 -2.81 -7.35 -10.77
N ARG A 51 -2.85 -8.69 -10.66
CA ARG A 51 -4.05 -9.43 -10.26
C ARG A 51 -4.07 -9.49 -8.76
N ILE A 52 -5.15 -9.00 -8.15
CA ILE A 52 -5.30 -8.95 -6.71
C ILE A 52 -6.58 -9.63 -6.26
N LEU A 53 -6.53 -10.32 -5.10
CA LEU A 53 -7.70 -10.78 -4.37
C LEU A 53 -7.64 -10.30 -2.94
N VAL A 54 -8.79 -9.88 -2.44
CA VAL A 54 -8.96 -9.35 -1.08
C VAL A 54 -10.13 -10.07 -0.40
N ARG A 55 -9.91 -10.55 0.81
CA ARG A 55 -10.96 -11.15 1.63
C ARG A 55 -11.75 -10.06 2.34
N VAL A 56 -13.06 -10.07 2.12
CA VAL A 56 -14.03 -9.17 2.76
C VAL A 56 -15.12 -10.04 3.39
N GLY A 57 -15.03 -10.26 4.69
CA GLY A 57 -15.87 -11.23 5.38
C GLY A 57 -15.62 -12.66 4.88
N ALA A 58 -16.67 -13.34 4.44
CA ALA A 58 -16.60 -14.68 3.85
C ALA A 58 -16.34 -14.68 2.34
N ALA A 59 -16.41 -13.52 1.69
CA ALA A 59 -16.20 -13.37 0.26
C ALA A 59 -14.76 -13.03 -0.07
N GLU A 60 -14.28 -13.51 -1.22
CA GLU A 60 -13.04 -13.10 -1.83
C GLU A 60 -13.37 -12.30 -3.09
N VAL A 61 -12.91 -11.05 -3.14
CA VAL A 61 -13.19 -10.12 -4.23
C VAL A 61 -11.89 -9.54 -4.77
N GLY A 62 -11.86 -9.19 -6.03
CA GLY A 62 -10.68 -8.60 -6.62
C GLY A 62 -10.82 -8.43 -8.13
N GLY A 63 -9.69 -8.39 -8.80
CA GLY A 63 -9.60 -8.19 -10.23
C GLY A 63 -8.22 -7.74 -10.65
N LEU A 64 -8.14 -7.16 -11.84
CA LEU A 64 -6.94 -6.58 -12.38
C LEU A 64 -6.88 -5.10 -12.03
N ILE A 65 -5.75 -4.64 -11.53
CA ILE A 65 -5.46 -3.21 -11.31
C ILE A 65 -4.29 -2.77 -12.18
N GLU A 66 -4.24 -1.47 -12.48
CA GLU A 66 -3.16 -0.83 -13.21
C GLU A 66 -2.66 0.41 -12.46
N MET A 67 -1.34 0.56 -12.39
CA MET A 67 -0.69 1.74 -11.81
C MET A 67 -0.82 2.91 -12.76
N VAL A 68 -1.51 3.97 -12.34
CA VAL A 68 -1.82 5.16 -13.16
C VAL A 68 -1.11 6.42 -12.70
N GLU A 69 -0.41 6.33 -11.58
CA GLU A 69 0.45 7.42 -11.09
C GLU A 69 1.68 6.80 -10.41
N TRP A 70 2.86 7.33 -10.74
CA TRP A 70 4.11 6.85 -10.20
C TRP A 70 5.09 8.02 -10.10
N ASN A 71 5.00 8.74 -8.98
CA ASN A 71 5.82 9.91 -8.69
C ASN A 71 6.73 9.62 -7.50
N GLN A 72 7.88 9.02 -7.79
CA GLN A 72 8.87 8.61 -6.79
C GLN A 72 9.51 9.83 -6.11
N PRO A 73 9.70 9.84 -4.79
CA PRO A 73 9.30 8.83 -3.81
C PRO A 73 8.00 9.19 -3.05
N PHE A 74 7.07 9.92 -3.66
CA PHE A 74 5.98 10.59 -2.93
C PHE A 74 4.57 10.04 -3.18
N ASP A 75 4.22 9.76 -4.42
CA ASP A 75 2.86 9.40 -4.77
C ASP A 75 2.81 8.22 -5.73
N MET A 76 1.96 7.23 -5.44
CA MET A 76 1.58 6.18 -6.38
C MET A 76 0.09 5.93 -6.28
N ALA A 77 -0.56 5.68 -7.41
CA ALA A 77 -1.98 5.40 -7.48
C ALA A 77 -2.30 4.32 -8.51
N TRP A 78 -3.39 3.62 -8.27
CA TRP A 78 -3.93 2.61 -9.18
C TRP A 78 -5.43 2.73 -9.32
N HIS A 79 -5.94 2.15 -10.38
CA HIS A 79 -7.36 1.89 -10.57
C HIS A 79 -7.60 0.42 -10.95
N SER A 80 -8.82 -0.05 -10.74
CA SER A 80 -9.26 -1.33 -11.26
C SER A 80 -9.45 -1.27 -12.77
N VAL A 81 -8.97 -2.29 -13.48
CA VAL A 81 -9.22 -2.52 -14.90
C VAL A 81 -10.39 -3.48 -15.07
N THR A 82 -10.45 -4.51 -14.21
CA THR A 82 -11.55 -5.49 -14.16
C THR A 82 -11.93 -5.77 -12.72
N GLY A 83 -13.10 -6.37 -12.53
CA GLY A 83 -13.61 -6.72 -11.20
C GLY A 83 -14.35 -5.55 -10.52
N VAL A 84 -14.19 -5.43 -9.22
CA VAL A 84 -14.84 -4.35 -8.44
C VAL A 84 -14.20 -3.00 -8.78
N ASP A 85 -15.02 -2.01 -9.14
CA ASP A 85 -14.51 -0.65 -9.41
C ASP A 85 -13.94 -0.04 -8.13
N HIS A 86 -12.65 0.22 -8.14
CA HIS A 86 -11.95 0.86 -7.04
C HIS A 86 -10.70 1.62 -7.50
N ARG A 87 -10.28 2.56 -6.67
CA ARG A 87 -9.06 3.34 -6.84
C ARG A 87 -8.33 3.41 -5.52
N GLY A 88 -7.02 3.23 -5.56
CA GLY A 88 -6.16 3.36 -4.39
C GLY A 88 -5.04 4.34 -4.64
N ARG A 89 -4.54 4.95 -3.56
CA ARG A 89 -3.40 5.87 -3.61
C ARG A 89 -2.61 5.78 -2.32
N TRP A 90 -1.32 5.66 -2.45
CA TRP A 90 -0.34 5.93 -1.41
C TRP A 90 0.24 7.32 -1.59
N ARG A 91 0.38 8.02 -0.49
CA ARG A 91 1.00 9.34 -0.46
C ARG A 91 1.97 9.42 0.70
N ILE A 92 3.21 9.82 0.41
CA ILE A 92 4.29 9.98 1.38
C ILE A 92 4.61 11.46 1.49
N ARG A 93 4.65 11.99 2.70
CA ARG A 93 5.02 13.39 2.97
C ARG A 93 5.97 13.46 4.16
N GLN A 94 7.03 14.23 4.04
CA GLN A 94 7.94 14.49 5.15
C GLN A 94 7.19 15.15 6.31
N HIS A 95 7.50 14.73 7.54
CA HIS A 95 6.88 15.21 8.76
C HIS A 95 7.94 15.37 9.86
N GLY A 96 8.63 16.51 9.85
CA GLY A 96 9.78 16.76 10.73
C GLY A 96 11.02 15.97 10.28
N SER A 97 12.05 15.95 11.11
CA SER A 97 13.30 15.24 10.83
C SER A 97 13.15 13.72 11.00
N GLY A 98 13.53 12.97 9.96
CA GLY A 98 13.60 11.51 10.00
C GLY A 98 12.27 10.78 10.07
N ARG A 99 11.12 11.46 9.85
CA ARG A 99 9.79 10.86 9.86
C ARG A 99 8.99 11.28 8.64
N CYS A 100 8.08 10.39 8.20
CA CYS A 100 7.13 10.68 7.15
C CYS A 100 5.71 10.35 7.59
N LYS A 101 4.75 11.10 7.09
CA LYS A 101 3.34 10.75 7.13
C LYS A 101 3.00 9.96 5.87
N ILE A 102 2.49 8.75 6.05
CA ILE A 102 1.94 7.93 4.98
C ILE A 102 0.42 8.07 5.03
N GLU A 103 -0.18 8.42 3.89
CA GLU A 103 -1.62 8.41 3.70
C GLU A 103 -2.01 7.29 2.75
N PHE A 104 -3.01 6.51 3.13
CA PHE A 104 -3.65 5.52 2.27
C PHE A 104 -5.07 5.97 1.98
N ARG A 105 -5.34 6.26 0.71
CA ARG A 105 -6.67 6.63 0.21
C ARG A 105 -7.22 5.51 -0.62
N PHE A 106 -8.46 5.14 -0.34
CA PHE A 106 -9.17 4.10 -1.07
C PHE A 106 -10.58 4.56 -1.39
N ALA A 107 -10.95 4.48 -2.65
CA ALA A 107 -12.29 4.77 -3.14
C ALA A 107 -12.80 3.56 -3.89
N TYR A 108 -14.04 3.17 -3.61
CA TYR A 108 -14.71 2.09 -4.33
C TYR A 108 -16.13 2.49 -4.70
N GLY A 109 -16.53 2.05 -5.90
CA GLY A 109 -17.88 2.15 -6.40
C GLY A 109 -18.70 0.91 -6.00
N VAL A 110 -20.02 1.04 -6.03
CA VAL A 110 -20.93 -0.11 -5.95
C VAL A 110 -21.48 -0.33 -7.35
N VAL A 111 -21.23 -1.49 -7.89
CA VAL A 111 -21.85 -1.94 -9.13
C VAL A 111 -23.29 -2.32 -8.79
N GLY A 112 -24.27 -1.58 -9.34
CA GLY A 112 -25.69 -1.80 -9.12
C GLY A 112 -26.32 -0.71 -8.23
N GLY A 113 -26.65 0.43 -8.82
CA GLY A 113 -27.27 1.58 -8.16
C GLY A 113 -28.70 1.29 -7.70
N GLY A 114 -28.85 0.86 -6.46
CA GLY A 114 -30.11 0.79 -5.75
C GLY A 114 -29.92 1.03 -4.26
N ILE A 115 -31.01 1.26 -3.53
CA ILE A 115 -31.01 1.48 -2.07
C ILE A 115 -30.25 0.36 -1.32
N ALA A 116 -30.35 -0.89 -1.79
CA ALA A 116 -29.62 -2.03 -1.26
C ALA A 116 -28.08 -1.88 -1.38
N GLY A 117 -27.59 -1.27 -2.45
CA GLY A 117 -26.17 -0.99 -2.64
C GLY A 117 -25.63 0.06 -1.65
N LEU A 118 -26.44 1.07 -1.32
CA LEU A 118 -26.09 2.09 -0.31
C LEU A 118 -25.99 1.50 1.10
N VAL A 119 -26.94 0.65 1.48
CA VAL A 119 -26.95 0.00 2.81
C VAL A 119 -25.71 -0.89 2.99
N THR A 120 -25.34 -1.66 1.98
CA THR A 120 -24.12 -2.50 2.00
C THR A 120 -22.84 -1.65 2.08
N GLN A 121 -22.82 -0.50 1.46
CA GLN A 121 -21.70 0.46 1.52
C GLN A 121 -21.47 1.00 2.93
N PHE A 122 -22.54 1.43 3.60
CA PHE A 122 -22.44 1.98 4.95
C PHE A 122 -22.04 0.90 5.98
N ALA A 123 -22.54 -0.31 5.82
CA ALA A 123 -22.17 -1.43 6.70
C ALA A 123 -20.71 -1.90 6.51
N ALA A 124 -20.16 -1.82 5.30
CA ALA A 124 -18.78 -2.20 5.01
C ALA A 124 -17.74 -1.16 5.44
N ALA A 125 -18.12 0.10 5.61
CA ALA A 125 -17.20 1.20 5.90
C ALA A 125 -16.35 1.02 7.17
N PRO A 126 -16.91 0.64 8.33
CA PRO A 126 -16.13 0.44 9.55
C PRO A 126 -15.14 -0.71 9.43
N ALA A 127 -15.54 -1.80 8.77
CA ALA A 127 -14.69 -2.95 8.51
C ALA A 127 -13.49 -2.57 7.61
N MET A 128 -13.75 -1.84 6.54
CA MET A 128 -12.73 -1.35 5.60
C MET A 128 -11.76 -0.38 6.28
N ARG A 129 -12.26 0.56 7.09
CA ARG A 129 -11.38 1.46 7.87
C ARG A 129 -10.49 0.69 8.83
N ARG A 130 -11.02 -0.30 9.53
CA ARG A 130 -10.24 -1.16 10.42
C ARG A 130 -9.15 -1.91 9.65
N GLN A 131 -9.48 -2.44 8.47
CA GLN A 131 -8.54 -3.12 7.60
C GLN A 131 -7.43 -2.16 7.12
N MET A 132 -7.77 -0.95 6.68
CA MET A 132 -6.79 0.06 6.27
C MET A 132 -5.85 0.47 7.41
N ARG A 133 -6.37 0.64 8.64
CA ARG A 133 -5.54 0.91 9.82
C ARG A 133 -4.60 -0.25 10.15
N ARG A 134 -5.06 -1.49 10.02
CA ARG A 134 -4.22 -2.68 10.18
C ARG A 134 -3.10 -2.70 9.12
N THR A 135 -3.44 -2.43 7.87
CA THR A 135 -2.48 -2.30 6.76
C THR A 135 -1.41 -1.26 7.08
N LEU A 136 -1.80 -0.05 7.48
CA LEU A 136 -0.86 1.00 7.85
C LEU A 136 0.01 0.63 9.06
N GLY A 137 -0.55 -0.04 10.05
CA GLY A 137 0.19 -0.53 11.21
C GLY A 137 1.21 -1.60 10.86
N GLN A 138 0.88 -2.52 9.95
CA GLN A 138 1.79 -3.53 9.43
C GLN A 138 2.89 -2.90 8.59
N LEU A 139 2.55 -2.03 7.65
CA LEU A 139 3.48 -1.28 6.82
C LEU A 139 4.49 -0.51 7.69
N LYS A 140 4.01 0.24 8.68
CA LYS A 140 4.87 0.97 9.63
C LYS A 140 5.90 0.06 10.27
N ARG A 141 5.48 -1.06 10.85
CA ARG A 141 6.40 -2.01 11.52
C ARG A 141 7.46 -2.55 10.58
N GLN A 142 7.07 -2.93 9.35
CA GLN A 142 7.97 -3.49 8.37
C GLN A 142 9.00 -2.45 7.88
N VAL A 143 8.54 -1.26 7.53
CA VAL A 143 9.41 -0.18 7.05
C VAL A 143 10.39 0.29 8.14
N GLU A 144 9.92 0.46 9.37
CA GLU A 144 10.78 0.87 10.49
C GLU A 144 11.78 -0.23 10.87
N TYR A 145 11.44 -1.49 10.69
CA TYR A 145 12.38 -2.61 10.83
C TYR A 145 13.47 -2.55 9.76
N GLU A 146 13.10 -2.38 8.48
CA GLU A 146 14.05 -2.23 7.38
C GLU A 146 14.97 -1.02 7.58
N GLN A 147 14.44 0.11 7.99
CA GLN A 147 15.24 1.31 8.25
C GLN A 147 16.29 1.06 9.32
N ARG A 148 15.92 0.43 10.44
CA ARG A 148 16.88 0.07 11.50
C ARG A 148 17.95 -0.90 11.01
N ARG A 149 17.58 -1.87 10.16
CA ARG A 149 18.52 -2.80 9.55
C ARG A 149 19.55 -2.09 8.69
N LEU A 150 19.09 -1.22 7.78
CA LEU A 150 19.96 -0.41 6.92
C LEU A 150 20.92 0.50 7.71
N GLU A 151 20.43 1.11 8.78
CA GLU A 151 21.26 1.93 9.65
C GLU A 151 22.34 1.11 10.38
N ALA A 152 21.99 -0.08 10.85
CA ALA A 152 22.94 -0.99 11.49
C ALA A 152 24.03 -1.46 10.51
N GLU A 153 23.65 -1.79 9.28
CA GLU A 153 24.58 -2.17 8.21
C GLU A 153 25.55 -1.01 7.88
N ARG A 154 25.04 0.20 7.72
CA ARG A 154 25.85 1.41 7.50
C ARG A 154 26.86 1.65 8.64
N ARG A 155 26.43 1.51 9.90
CA ARG A 155 27.33 1.65 11.06
C ARG A 155 28.42 0.60 11.08
N ARG A 156 28.13 -0.64 10.68
CA ARG A 156 29.13 -1.72 10.57
C ARG A 156 30.14 -1.43 9.46
N ALA A 157 29.67 -1.00 8.29
CA ALA A 157 30.54 -0.65 7.17
C ALA A 157 31.52 0.49 7.50
N VAL A 158 31.07 1.50 8.25
CA VAL A 158 31.94 2.62 8.70
C VAL A 158 32.97 2.17 9.75
N ARG A 159 32.68 1.15 10.55
CA ARG A 159 33.58 0.62 11.59
C ARG A 159 34.60 -0.38 11.06
N GLN A 160 34.46 -0.89 9.86
CA GLN A 160 35.44 -1.73 9.17
C GLN A 160 36.12 -0.87 8.09
N PRO A 161 37.18 -0.08 8.41
CA PRO A 161 38.00 0.53 7.37
C PRO A 161 38.61 -0.58 6.55
N ALA A 162 38.65 -0.39 5.22
CA ALA A 162 39.23 -1.33 4.28
C ALA A 162 40.58 -1.81 4.78
N GLN A 163 40.68 -3.09 5.09
CA GLN A 163 41.97 -3.75 5.21
C GLN A 163 42.51 -3.84 3.77
N ALA A 164 43.33 -2.85 3.40
CA ALA A 164 44.15 -2.87 2.19
C ALA A 164 45.38 -3.72 2.43
#